data_1c8333d403d2cb663e02fcc8b93531f1
#
_entry.id   1c8333d403d2cb663e02fcc8b93531f1
#
_cell.length_a   1.000
_cell.length_b   1.000
_cell.length_c   1.000
_cell.angle_alpha   90.00
_cell.angle_beta   90.00
_cell.angle_gamma   90.00
#
_symmetry.space_group_name_H-M   'P 1'
#
loop_
_entity.id
_entity.type
_entity.pdbx_description
1 polymer ?
#
loop_
_entity_poly.entity_id
_entity_poly.type
_entity_poly.pdbx_seq_one_letter_code
_entity_poly.pdbx_strand_id
1 'polypeptide(L)'
;MDDRYLNARRGPTVPPGSHAESVPVIARFVMLDGSEEWRPAMQVRHVDGLILVRVGATTYQQEYTWLAEDDVTTAIRPRQA
;
A
#
# COMPACT_ATOMS: atom_id res chain seq x y z
N MET A 1 1.76 0.16 14.91
CA MET A 1 0.62 -0.59 14.41
C MET A 1 -0.30 0.34 13.64
N ASP A 2 -0.79 -0.11 12.51
CA ASP A 2 -1.62 0.73 11.66
C ASP A 2 -3.09 0.40 11.92
N ASP A 3 -3.80 1.34 12.55
CA ASP A 3 -5.21 1.15 12.90
C ASP A 3 -6.16 1.87 11.95
N ARG A 4 -5.61 2.46 10.86
CA ARG A 4 -6.42 3.27 9.96
C ARG A 4 -7.24 2.45 8.98
N TYR A 5 -6.81 1.23 8.70
CA TYR A 5 -7.43 0.39 7.69
C TYR A 5 -7.63 -1.01 8.22
N LEU A 6 -8.78 -1.61 7.88
CA LEU A 6 -9.08 -2.96 8.33
C LEU A 6 -8.19 -4.00 7.68
N ASN A 7 -7.72 -3.75 6.48
CA ASN A 7 -6.87 -4.69 5.74
C ASN A 7 -5.37 -4.41 5.91
N ALA A 8 -5.00 -3.49 6.78
CA ALA A 8 -3.59 -3.25 7.08
C ALA A 8 -2.99 -4.47 7.75
N ARG A 9 -1.78 -4.83 7.36
CA ARG A 9 -1.08 -5.98 7.87
C ARG A 9 0.11 -5.53 8.71
N ARG A 10 0.58 -6.44 9.55
CA ARG A 10 1.80 -6.20 10.31
C ARG A 10 2.95 -6.79 9.53
N GLY A 11 3.96 -5.99 9.27
CA GLY A 11 5.13 -6.42 8.54
C GLY A 11 6.42 -6.03 9.23
N PRO A 12 7.55 -6.35 8.63
CA PRO A 12 8.85 -6.02 9.22
C PRO A 12 9.03 -4.51 9.37
N THR A 13 9.80 -4.12 10.39
CA THR A 13 10.19 -2.73 10.54
C THR A 13 11.20 -2.40 9.45
N VAL A 14 10.98 -1.27 8.78
CA VAL A 14 11.84 -0.81 7.71
C VAL A 14 12.51 0.48 8.14
N PRO A 15 13.85 0.53 8.20
CA PRO A 15 14.54 1.76 8.54
C PRO A 15 14.24 2.87 7.55
N PRO A 16 14.22 4.13 7.99
CA PRO A 16 14.01 5.25 7.08
C PRO A 16 15.01 5.22 5.92
N GLY A 17 14.53 5.47 4.72
CA GLY A 17 15.37 5.54 3.54
C GLY A 17 15.79 4.21 2.95
N SER A 18 15.38 3.09 3.53
CA SER A 18 15.80 1.77 3.07
C SER A 18 14.79 1.15 2.11
N HIS A 19 14.27 1.94 1.19
CA HIS A 19 13.30 1.46 0.21
C HIS A 19 14.02 0.68 -0.88
N ALA A 20 13.59 -0.56 -1.11
CA ALA A 20 14.20 -1.44 -2.11
C ALA A 20 13.71 -1.14 -3.51
N GLU A 21 12.54 -0.52 -3.64
CA GLU A 21 11.96 -0.26 -4.94
C GLU A 21 11.02 0.95 -4.86
N SER A 22 10.59 1.42 -6.01
CA SER A 22 9.63 2.52 -6.08
C SER A 22 8.82 2.29 -7.35
N VAL A 23 7.72 1.57 -7.23
CA VAL A 23 6.89 1.15 -8.35
C VAL A 23 5.50 1.73 -8.17
N PRO A 24 4.97 2.44 -9.17
CA PRO A 24 3.60 2.93 -9.10
C PRO A 24 2.63 1.76 -9.05
N VAL A 25 1.71 1.82 -8.12
CA VAL A 25 0.69 0.77 -7.94
C VAL A 25 -0.64 1.40 -7.60
N ILE A 26 -1.68 0.60 -7.65
CA ILE A 26 -2.99 0.94 -7.11
C ILE A 26 -3.21 0.03 -5.91
N ALA A 27 -3.48 0.61 -4.76
CA ALA A 27 -3.63 -0.14 -3.53
C ALA A 27 -5.06 -0.04 -3.01
N ARG A 28 -5.57 -1.17 -2.53
CA ARG A 28 -6.90 -1.25 -1.96
C ARG A 28 -6.82 -1.00 -0.46
N PHE A 29 -7.61 -0.06 0.01
CA PHE A 29 -7.71 0.24 1.43
C PHE A 29 -9.13 0.00 1.90
N VAL A 30 -9.28 -0.80 2.95
CA VAL A 30 -10.58 -1.02 3.56
C VAL A 30 -10.65 -0.13 4.79
N MET A 31 -11.56 0.81 4.75
CA MET A 31 -11.71 1.81 5.80
C MET A 31 -12.35 1.19 7.03
N LEU A 32 -12.27 1.88 8.15
CA LEU A 32 -12.79 1.33 9.41
C LEU A 32 -14.30 1.11 9.38
N ASP A 33 -15.03 1.79 8.52
CA ASP A 33 -16.47 1.58 8.37
C ASP A 33 -16.80 0.48 7.37
N GLY A 34 -15.78 -0.21 6.82
CA GLY A 34 -15.97 -1.31 5.89
C GLY A 34 -15.97 -0.91 4.42
N SER A 35 -15.98 0.39 4.12
CA SER A 35 -15.91 0.83 2.74
C SER A 35 -14.53 0.59 2.15
N GLU A 36 -14.45 0.53 0.82
CA GLU A 36 -13.19 0.26 0.12
C GLU A 36 -12.83 1.44 -0.77
N GLU A 37 -11.55 1.72 -0.83
CA GLU A 37 -11.02 2.70 -1.76
C GLU A 37 -9.78 2.13 -2.44
N TRP A 38 -9.69 2.32 -3.74
CA TRP A 38 -8.48 2.02 -4.50
C TRP A 38 -7.76 3.32 -4.76
N ARG A 39 -6.52 3.43 -4.29
CA ARG A 39 -5.75 4.66 -4.36
C ARG A 39 -4.41 4.44 -5.04
N PRO A 40 -3.95 5.43 -5.80
CA PRO A 40 -2.58 5.41 -6.30
C PRO A 40 -1.60 5.40 -5.12
N ALA A 41 -0.55 4.62 -5.23
CA ALA A 41 0.47 4.53 -4.21
C ALA A 41 1.78 4.12 -4.85
N MET A 42 2.84 4.11 -4.05
CA MET A 42 4.13 3.60 -4.49
C MET A 42 4.44 2.35 -3.69
N GLN A 43 4.74 1.26 -4.39
CA GLN A 43 5.24 0.06 -3.76
C GLN A 43 6.72 0.27 -3.49
N VAL A 44 7.11 0.21 -2.21
CA VAL A 44 8.48 0.49 -1.82
C VAL A 44 9.20 -0.74 -1.29
N ARG A 45 8.47 -1.80 -0.98
CA ARG A 45 9.08 -3.05 -0.52
C ARG A 45 8.09 -4.20 -0.68
N HIS A 46 8.62 -5.38 -0.96
CA HIS A 46 7.82 -6.60 -1.13
C HIS A 46 8.52 -7.71 -0.35
N VAL A 47 7.85 -8.28 0.64
CA VAL A 47 8.43 -9.31 1.52
C VAL A 47 7.35 -10.33 1.86
N ASP A 48 7.58 -11.59 1.47
CA ASP A 48 6.76 -12.73 1.92
C ASP A 48 5.26 -12.54 1.80
N GLY A 49 4.80 -12.11 0.64
CA GLY A 49 3.36 -11.95 0.41
C GLY A 49 2.80 -10.64 0.91
N LEU A 50 3.65 -9.77 1.44
CA LEU A 50 3.26 -8.44 1.92
C LEU A 50 3.93 -7.38 1.06
N ILE A 51 3.22 -6.29 0.86
CA ILE A 51 3.74 -5.15 0.11
C ILE A 51 3.62 -3.91 0.97
N LEU A 52 4.74 -3.22 1.13
CA LEU A 52 4.74 -1.93 1.81
C LEU A 52 4.47 -0.85 0.76
N VAL A 53 3.39 -0.12 0.96
CA VAL A 53 3.02 0.96 0.06
C VAL A 53 3.15 2.30 0.77
N ARG A 54 3.54 3.30 0.00
CA ARG A 54 3.62 4.68 0.46
C ARG A 54 2.53 5.47 -0.23
N VAL A 55 1.70 6.14 0.55
CA VAL A 55 0.63 7.01 0.05
C VAL A 55 0.90 8.41 0.56
N GLY A 56 0.72 9.40 -0.29
CA GLY A 56 0.88 10.77 0.12
C GLY A 56 1.46 11.61 -0.98
N ALA A 57 0.96 12.83 -1.09
CA ALA A 57 1.35 13.73 -2.15
C ALA A 57 2.59 14.55 -1.82
N THR A 58 2.95 14.65 -0.54
CA THR A 58 4.08 15.47 -0.12
C THR A 58 4.91 14.73 0.90
N THR A 59 6.12 15.20 1.11
CA THR A 59 7.01 14.65 2.14
C THR A 59 6.37 14.67 3.53
N TYR A 60 5.55 15.66 3.80
CA TYR A 60 4.96 15.81 5.13
C TYR A 60 3.71 14.97 5.34
N GLN A 61 3.16 14.39 4.27
CA GLN A 61 1.91 13.65 4.33
C GLN A 61 2.05 12.22 3.86
N GLN A 62 3.24 11.67 3.97
CA GLN A 62 3.47 10.29 3.55
C GLN A 62 3.01 9.33 4.63
N GLU A 63 2.34 8.28 4.20
CA GLU A 63 1.92 7.18 5.05
C GLU A 63 2.44 5.89 4.47
N TYR A 64 2.88 5.00 5.33
CA TYR A 64 3.37 3.69 4.94
C TYR A 64 2.46 2.64 5.54
N THR A 65 2.03 1.69 4.72
CA THR A 65 1.10 0.64 5.17
C THR A 65 1.51 -0.68 4.53
N TRP A 66 1.57 -1.74 5.33
CA TRP A 66 1.74 -3.09 4.82
C TRP A 66 0.38 -3.63 4.40
N LEU A 67 0.31 -4.18 3.19
CA LEU A 67 -0.90 -4.80 2.66
C LEU A 67 -0.56 -6.17 2.11
N ALA A 68 -1.56 -7.06 2.05
CA ALA A 68 -1.41 -8.32 1.36
C ALA A 68 -1.22 -8.06 -0.14
N GLU A 69 -0.52 -8.96 -0.81
CA GLU A 69 -0.28 -8.83 -2.26
C GLU A 69 -1.59 -8.67 -3.03
N ASP A 70 -2.64 -9.35 -2.60
CA ASP A 70 -3.92 -9.30 -3.30
C ASP A 70 -4.58 -7.93 -3.25
N ASP A 71 -4.14 -7.06 -2.36
CA ASP A 71 -4.68 -5.73 -2.24
C ASP A 71 -3.90 -4.69 -3.04
N VAL A 72 -2.93 -5.13 -3.83
CA VAL A 72 -2.08 -4.23 -4.61
C VAL A 72 -2.00 -4.72 -6.04
N THR A 73 -2.17 -3.81 -6.99
CA THR A 73 -1.99 -4.12 -8.39
C THR A 73 -1.00 -3.15 -9.02
N THR A 74 -0.15 -3.65 -9.90
CA THR A 74 0.89 -2.83 -10.52
C THR A 74 0.40 -2.03 -11.72
N ALA A 75 -0.82 -2.29 -12.16
CA ALA A 75 -1.35 -1.59 -13.32
C ALA A 75 -2.85 -1.49 -13.21
N ILE A 76 -3.38 -0.36 -13.68
CA ILE A 76 -4.82 -0.24 -13.86
C ILE A 76 -5.15 -1.10 -15.07
N ARG A 77 -5.94 -2.13 -14.86
CA ARG A 77 -6.37 -2.98 -15.96
C ARG A 77 -7.54 -2.32 -16.67
N PRO A 78 -7.50 -2.22 -17.99
CA PRO A 78 -8.66 -1.80 -18.72
C PRO A 78 -9.81 -2.74 -18.39
N ARG A 79 -11.01 -2.20 -18.32
CA ARG A 79 -12.16 -3.05 -18.07
C ARG A 79 -12.28 -4.05 -19.22
N GLN A 80 -12.37 -5.30 -18.88
CA GLN A 80 -12.60 -6.34 -19.85
C GLN A 80 -14.06 -6.34 -20.20
N ALA A 81 -14.31 -6.16 -21.45
CA ALA A 81 -15.69 -6.17 -21.92
C ALA A 81 -16.15 -7.60 -22.17
#